data_c0fe686612e6f3a6fd808e4766e1bb90
#
_entry.id   c0fe686612e6f3a6fd808e4766e1bb90
#
_cell.length_a   1.000
_cell.length_b   1.000
_cell.length_c   1.000
_cell.angle_alpha   90.00
_cell.angle_beta   90.00
_cell.angle_gamma   90.00
#
_symmetry.space_group_name_H-M   'P 1'
#
loop_
_entity.id
_entity.type
_entity.pdbx_description
1 polymer ?
#
loop_
_entity_poly.entity_id
_entity_poly.type
_entity_poly.pdbx_seq_one_letter_code
_entity_poly.pdbx_strand_id
1 'polypeptide(L)' 'DYLGCTIQEYKEYLEPMFTPEMNWNNYGFYWEIDHIYPLAKGGSFYYTNTQPLTITENRVKSDNIYIYETSN' A
#
# COMPACT_ATOMS: atom_id res chain seq x y z
N ASP A 1 -0.70 18.26 -3.49
CA ASP A 1 0.13 17.14 -3.14
C ASP A 1 -0.42 15.88 -3.78
N TYR A 2 0.41 14.86 -3.88
CA TYR A 2 0.06 13.63 -4.60
C TYR A 2 -0.97 12.78 -3.87
N LEU A 3 -1.00 12.86 -2.53
CA LEU A 3 -1.93 12.04 -1.77
C LEU A 3 -3.36 12.57 -1.84
N GLY A 4 -3.53 13.87 -1.97
CA GLY A 4 -4.85 14.48 -2.00
C GLY A 4 -5.50 14.62 -0.64
N CYS A 5 -4.73 14.50 0.44
CA CYS A 5 -5.25 14.61 1.80
C CYS A 5 -4.13 15.00 2.75
N THR A 6 -4.49 15.44 3.96
CA THR A 6 -3.50 15.74 4.99
C THR A 6 -2.95 14.44 5.59
N ILE A 7 -1.83 14.57 6.31
CA ILE A 7 -1.25 13.42 7.02
C ILE A 7 -2.25 12.84 8.03
N GLN A 8 -2.94 13.71 8.76
CA GLN A 8 -3.92 13.26 9.75
C GLN A 8 -5.07 12.51 9.08
N GLU A 9 -5.58 13.05 7.97
CA GLU A 9 -6.64 12.38 7.21
C GLU A 9 -6.18 11.04 6.68
N TYR A 10 -4.93 10.96 6.25
CA TYR A 10 -4.39 9.71 5.74
C TYR A 10 -4.30 8.64 6.82
N LYS A 11 -3.85 9.03 8.01
CA LYS A 11 -3.82 8.10 9.15
C LYS A 11 -5.21 7.57 9.45
N GLU A 12 -6.20 8.46 9.47
CA GLU A 12 -7.60 8.08 9.73
C GLU A 12 -8.14 7.17 8.63
N TYR A 13 -7.63 7.31 7.42
CA TYR A 13 -8.02 6.45 6.31
C TYR A 13 -7.42 5.04 6.46
N LEU A 14 -6.14 4.95 6.85
CA LEU A 14 -5.43 3.68 6.92
C LEU A 14 -5.76 2.86 8.16
N GLU A 15 -5.95 3.50 9.31
CA GLU A 15 -6.09 2.79 10.57
C GLU A 15 -7.22 1.76 10.59
N PRO A 16 -8.41 2.03 10.02
CA PRO A 16 -9.45 1.01 9.98
C PRO A 16 -9.08 -0.24 9.18
N MET A 17 -8.06 -0.14 8.32
CA MET A 17 -7.60 -1.28 7.52
C MET A 17 -6.51 -2.09 8.20
N PHE A 18 -6.01 -1.63 9.36
CA PHE A 18 -4.94 -2.32 10.07
C PHE A 18 -5.40 -3.68 10.55
N THR A 19 -4.56 -4.69 10.37
CA THR A 19 -4.74 -5.96 11.08
C THR A 19 -4.35 -5.76 12.54
N PRO A 20 -4.71 -6.69 13.45
CA PRO A 20 -4.40 -6.49 14.89
C PRO A 20 -2.93 -6.25 15.20
N GLU A 21 -2.03 -6.76 14.38
CA GLU A 21 -0.59 -6.62 14.60
C GLU A 21 -0.02 -5.31 14.06
N MET A 22 -0.75 -4.61 13.20
CA MET A 22 -0.25 -3.38 12.58
C MET A 22 -0.43 -2.19 13.50
N ASN A 23 0.60 -1.36 13.59
CA ASN A 23 0.53 -0.07 14.31
C ASN A 23 1.59 0.86 13.71
N TRP A 24 1.56 2.13 14.13
CA TRP A 24 2.47 3.11 13.56
C TRP A 24 3.92 2.91 14.01
N ASN A 25 4.12 2.14 15.09
CA ASN A 25 5.48 1.87 15.59
C ASN A 25 6.19 0.81 14.76
N ASN A 26 5.46 -0.06 14.06
CA ASN A 26 6.09 -1.10 13.24
C ASN A 26 5.97 -0.86 11.73
N TYR A 27 5.57 0.34 11.35
CA TYR A 27 5.60 0.74 9.94
C TYR A 27 7.03 0.65 9.39
N GLY A 28 7.18 0.02 8.24
CA GLY A 28 8.48 -0.18 7.63
C GLY A 28 9.20 -1.45 8.08
N PHE A 29 8.74 -2.06 9.18
CA PHE A 29 9.34 -3.30 9.70
C PHE A 29 8.42 -4.49 9.52
N TYR A 30 7.14 -4.30 9.80
CA TYR A 30 6.15 -5.36 9.73
C TYR A 30 5.19 -5.15 8.57
N TRP A 31 4.84 -3.89 8.28
CA TRP A 31 3.92 -3.55 7.21
C TRP A 31 4.40 -2.27 6.52
N GLU A 32 3.87 -2.06 5.33
CA GLU A 32 4.18 -0.84 4.57
C GLU A 32 2.97 -0.45 3.73
N ILE A 33 3.01 0.75 3.16
CA ILE A 33 1.94 1.27 2.32
C ILE A 33 2.14 0.71 0.91
N ASP A 34 1.07 0.13 0.37
CA ASP A 34 1.06 -0.46 -0.96
C ASP A 34 0.11 0.31 -1.86
N HIS A 35 0.45 0.42 -3.13
CA HIS A 35 -0.45 0.97 -4.14
C HIS A 35 -1.30 -0.17 -4.70
N ILE A 36 -2.63 -0.06 -4.51
CA ILE A 36 -3.56 -1.12 -4.88
C ILE A 36 -3.43 -1.44 -6.37
N TYR A 37 -3.52 -0.41 -7.21
CA TYR A 37 -3.19 -0.55 -8.62
C TYR A 37 -1.77 -0.08 -8.82
N PRO A 38 -0.87 -0.91 -9.37
CA PRO A 38 0.57 -0.62 -9.38
C PRO A 38 0.90 0.66 -10.13
N LEU A 39 1.84 1.44 -9.57
CA LEU A 39 2.33 2.64 -10.24
C LEU A 39 2.95 2.29 -11.59
N ALA A 40 3.62 1.16 -11.70
CA ALA A 40 4.23 0.70 -12.94
C ALA A 40 3.20 0.45 -14.05
N LYS A 41 1.94 0.27 -13.67
CA LYS A 41 0.83 0.07 -14.61
C LYS A 41 -0.02 1.33 -14.78
N GLY A 42 0.48 2.47 -14.33
CA GLY A 42 -0.25 3.73 -14.42
C GLY A 42 -1.09 4.04 -13.22
N GLY A 43 -0.85 3.37 -12.09
CA GLY A 43 -1.60 3.62 -10.87
C GLY A 43 -1.36 5.02 -10.32
N SER A 44 -2.33 5.50 -9.57
CA SER A 44 -2.32 6.84 -9.00
C SER A 44 -1.58 6.87 -7.67
N PHE A 45 -0.95 8.01 -7.37
CA PHE A 45 -0.42 8.30 -6.04
C PHE A 45 -1.50 8.72 -5.04
N TYR A 46 -2.74 8.87 -5.49
CA TYR A 46 -3.82 9.34 -4.64
C TYR A 46 -4.04 8.37 -3.48
N TYR A 47 -4.43 8.92 -2.31
CA TYR A 47 -4.53 8.10 -1.10
C TYR A 47 -5.52 6.94 -1.23
N THR A 48 -6.57 7.09 -2.04
CA THR A 48 -7.57 6.04 -2.24
C THR A 48 -7.03 4.85 -3.01
N ASN A 49 -5.84 4.98 -3.61
CA ASN A 49 -5.16 3.88 -4.29
C ASN A 49 -4.11 3.23 -3.39
N THR A 50 -4.23 3.36 -2.07
CA THR A 50 -3.25 2.81 -1.14
C THR A 50 -3.92 1.95 -0.09
N GLN A 51 -3.14 1.06 0.48
CA GLN A 51 -3.58 0.16 1.54
C GLN A 51 -2.38 -0.29 2.36
N PRO A 52 -2.59 -0.66 3.63
CA PRO A 52 -1.49 -1.27 4.40
C PRO A 52 -1.40 -2.76 4.07
N LEU A 53 -0.19 -3.22 3.78
CA LEU A 53 0.09 -4.65 3.59
C LEU A 53 1.28 -5.03 4.44
N THR A 54 1.29 -6.26 4.95
CA THR A 54 2.53 -6.76 5.57
C THR A 54 3.62 -6.81 4.50
N ILE A 55 4.88 -6.77 4.95
CA ILE A 55 6.00 -6.84 4.02
C ILE A 55 5.94 -8.14 3.23
N THR A 56 5.54 -9.24 3.88
CA THR A 56 5.38 -10.53 3.20
C THR A 56 4.30 -10.45 2.12
N GLU A 57 3.15 -9.88 2.45
CA GLU A 57 2.05 -9.73 1.48
C GLU A 57 2.45 -8.86 0.31
N ASN A 58 3.18 -7.78 0.59
CA ASN A 58 3.62 -6.87 -0.46
C ASN A 58 4.62 -7.54 -1.39
N ARG A 59 5.47 -8.40 -0.84
CA ARG A 59 6.44 -9.16 -1.64
C ARG A 59 5.74 -10.13 -2.57
N VAL A 60 4.72 -10.83 -2.07
CA VAL A 60 3.92 -11.74 -2.89
C VAL A 60 3.20 -10.97 -4.00
N LYS A 61 2.66 -9.81 -3.66
CA LYS A 61 1.98 -8.97 -4.65
C LYS A 61 2.96 -8.51 -5.74
N SER A 62 4.19 -8.15 -5.36
CA SER A 62 5.20 -7.74 -6.33
C SER A 62 5.53 -8.86 -7.31
N ASP A 63 5.64 -10.09 -6.81
CA ASP A 63 5.88 -11.26 -7.66
C ASP A 63 4.73 -11.46 -8.63
N ASN A 64 3.49 -11.30 -8.17
CA ASN A 64 2.31 -11.42 -9.00
C ASN A 64 2.27 -10.34 -10.08
N ILE A 65 2.66 -9.12 -9.72
CA ILE A 65 2.73 -8.02 -10.68
C ILE A 65 3.76 -8.33 -11.76
N TYR A 66 4.90 -8.89 -11.37
CA TYR A 66 5.94 -9.28 -12.31
C TYR A 66 5.41 -10.32 -13.30
N ILE A 67 4.74 -11.34 -12.80
CA ILE A 67 4.14 -12.36 -13.65
C ILE A 67 3.11 -11.75 -14.60
N TYR A 68 2.30 -10.85 -14.08
CA TYR A 68 1.29 -10.16 -14.86
C TYR A 68 1.92 -9.38 -16.02
N GLU A 69 3.00 -8.68 -15.75
CA GLU A 69 3.69 -7.87 -16.77
C GLU A 69 4.34 -8.75 -17.84
N THR A 70 4.88 -9.89 -17.45
CA THR A 70 5.55 -10.77 -18.40
C THR A 70 4.56 -11.59 -19.24
N SER A 71 3.32 -11.74 -18.78
CA SER A 71 2.32 -12.51 -19.51
C SER A 71 1.62 -11.70 -20.59
N ASN A 72 1.91 -10.43 -20.64
CA ASN A 72 1.41 -9.59 -21.70
C ASN A 72 2.35 -9.59 -22.88
#